data_4e0a81e566aba8cbd9e24014964d77df
#
_entry.id   4e0a81e566aba8cbd9e24014964d77df
#
_cell.length_a   1.000
_cell.length_b   1.000
_cell.length_c   1.000
_cell.angle_alpha   90.00
_cell.angle_beta   90.00
_cell.angle_gamma   90.00
#
_symmetry.space_group_name_H-M   'P 1'
#
loop_
_entity.id
_entity.type
_entity.pdbx_description
1 polymer ?
#
loop_
_entity_poly.entity_id
_entity_poly.type
_entity_poly.pdbx_seq_one_letter_code
_entity_poly.pdbx_strand_id
1 'polypeptide(L)'
;MALVLLLGGISEARDQAWADPQVGDKVAVIEHLRLKVPQESREDWMVAERGSWEPWLKHQSGFLGRDLFWDPATEEGTLLIRWSSREAWKSIPPAEVERVQARFEMLACEQTGQNQGNPFPLVFEGELLPQ
;
A
#
# COMPACT_ATOMS: atom_id res chain seq x y z
N MET A 1 21.34 2.55 -26.29
CA MET A 1 21.27 2.97 -25.62
C MET A 1 21.27 3.00 -24.90
N ALA A 2 21.94 2.97 -25.23
CA ALA A 2 22.02 3.34 -24.35
C ALA A 2 22.23 3.54 -23.78
N LEU A 3 22.88 3.73 -24.09
CA LEU A 3 23.04 4.22 -23.30
C LEU A 3 23.25 4.21 -22.56
N VAL A 4 23.86 4.29 -23.07
CA VAL A 4 24.01 4.71 -22.12
C VAL A 4 24.34 4.66 -21.41
N LEU A 5 25.05 4.78 -21.92
CA LEU A 5 25.24 5.15 -21.04
C LEU A 5 25.58 5.22 -20.39
N LEU A 6 26.19 5.34 -20.88
CA LEU A 6 26.29 5.91 -20.04
C LEU A 6 26.54 6.04 -19.36
N LEU A 7 27.22 6.13 -19.88
CA LEU A 7 27.21 6.73 -18.97
C LEU A 7 27.35 6.79 -18.15
N GLY A 8 27.80 6.72 -18.63
CA GLY A 8 27.69 7.16 -17.66
C GLY A 8 27.73 7.15 -16.78
N GLY A 9 28.11 7.13 -17.08
CA GLY A 9 27.87 7.49 -16.08
C GLY A 9 27.60 7.30 -15.25
N ILE A 10 27.87 7.31 -15.52
CA ILE A 10 27.39 7.54 -14.47
C ILE A 10 26.99 7.21 -13.55
N SER A 11 27.14 6.97 -13.85
CA SER A 11 26.69 6.97 -12.77
C SER A 11 26.46 6.90 -11.78
N GLU A 12 26.64 6.94 -12.03
CA GLU A 12 26.34 7.05 -10.88
C GLU A 12 25.74 7.43 -10.15
N ALA A 13 25.65 7.61 -10.64
CA ALA A 13 25.02 8.06 -9.73
C ALA A 13 24.02 8.00 -9.45
N ARG A 14 24.05 7.89 -10.04
CA ARG A 14 23.18 7.89 -9.54
C ARG A 14 22.68 7.41 -8.97
N ASP A 15 23.07 7.14 -9.20
CA ASP A 15 22.74 6.80 -8.33
C ASP A 15 22.61 6.69 -7.48
N GLN A 16 22.65 6.94 -7.73
CA GLN A 16 22.59 6.86 -6.59
C GLN A 16 21.90 7.37 -5.73
N ALA A 17 21.98 7.79 -5.93
CA ALA A 17 21.19 8.46 -5.03
C ALA A 17 19.88 7.88 -4.78
N TRP A 18 19.43 7.23 -5.34
CA TRP A 18 18.19 6.63 -4.97
C TRP A 18 18.39 5.16 -4.68
N ALA A 19 18.74 5.21 -4.73
CA ALA A 19 18.94 4.36 -4.17
C ALA A 19 19.27 3.89 -3.39
N ASP A 20 19.51 3.89 -3.49
CA ASP A 20 19.75 3.45 -2.69
C ASP A 20 19.60 3.30 -1.55
N PRO A 21 20.09 3.71 -1.73
CA PRO A 21 20.11 3.68 -0.37
C PRO A 21 19.56 2.64 0.39
N GLN A 22 18.81 2.19 0.07
CA GLN A 22 18.07 1.15 0.70
C GLN A 22 18.68 -0.17 0.49
N VAL A 23 19.97 -0.23 0.50
CA VAL A 23 20.65 -1.47 0.26
C VAL A 23 20.17 -2.54 1.21
N GLY A 24 19.90 -2.18 2.47
CA GLY A 24 19.43 -3.14 3.45
C GLY A 24 17.94 -3.38 3.41
N ASP A 25 17.25 -2.60 2.60
CA ASP A 25 15.79 -2.59 2.64
C ASP A 25 15.20 -3.37 1.48
N LYS A 26 15.61 -4.61 1.37
CA LYS A 26 15.02 -5.48 0.35
C LYS A 26 13.60 -5.84 0.75
N VAL A 27 12.74 -5.93 -0.25
CA VAL A 27 11.37 -6.38 -0.06
C VAL A 27 11.40 -7.89 0.19
N ALA A 28 10.91 -8.30 1.35
CA ALA A 28 10.80 -9.73 1.66
C ALA A 28 9.46 -10.30 1.22
N VAL A 29 8.41 -9.47 1.30
CA VAL A 29 7.07 -9.92 0.98
C VAL A 29 6.22 -8.70 0.63
N ILE A 30 5.24 -8.91 -0.24
CA ILE A 30 4.27 -7.88 -0.59
C ILE A 30 2.91 -8.37 -0.11
N GLU A 31 2.30 -7.58 0.76
CA GLU A 31 0.93 -7.84 1.19
C GLU A 31 0.02 -7.39 0.05
N HIS A 32 -0.88 -8.27 -0.39
CA HIS A 32 -1.71 -8.04 -1.57
C HIS A 32 -3.17 -8.08 -1.16
N LEU A 33 -3.85 -6.94 -1.27
CA LEU A 33 -5.25 -6.83 -0.88
C LEU A 33 -6.06 -6.30 -2.06
N ARG A 34 -7.29 -6.77 -2.19
CA ARG A 34 -8.24 -6.18 -3.14
C ARG A 34 -9.54 -5.87 -2.42
N LEU A 35 -10.05 -4.69 -2.67
CA LEU A 35 -11.29 -4.20 -2.08
C LEU A 35 -12.28 -3.91 -3.18
N LYS A 36 -13.58 -4.08 -2.91
CA LYS A 36 -14.60 -3.63 -3.83
C LYS A 36 -14.68 -2.11 -3.77
N VAL A 37 -14.48 -1.45 -4.92
CA VAL A 37 -14.49 0.01 -5.00
C VAL A 37 -15.28 0.42 -6.24
N PRO A 38 -16.56 0.76 -6.10
CA PRO A 38 -17.35 1.22 -7.25
C PRO A 38 -16.72 2.43 -7.90
N GLN A 39 -16.87 2.55 -9.21
CA GLN A 39 -16.24 3.61 -9.97
C GLN A 39 -16.52 5.00 -9.40
N GLU A 40 -17.75 5.25 -9.03
CA GLU A 40 -18.15 6.56 -8.51
C GLU A 40 -17.60 6.86 -7.13
N SER A 41 -17.07 5.86 -6.43
CA SER A 41 -16.57 6.01 -5.05
C SER A 41 -15.05 5.95 -4.96
N ARG A 42 -14.34 6.05 -6.10
CA ARG A 42 -12.88 5.95 -6.07
C ARG A 42 -12.23 7.03 -5.21
N GLU A 43 -12.68 8.28 -5.35
CA GLU A 43 -12.11 9.36 -4.57
C GLU A 43 -12.44 9.18 -3.08
N ASP A 44 -13.63 8.70 -2.79
CA ASP A 44 -14.02 8.44 -1.40
C ASP A 44 -13.11 7.41 -0.77
N TRP A 45 -12.77 6.37 -1.53
CA TRP A 45 -11.83 5.35 -1.08
C TRP A 45 -10.46 5.95 -0.80
N MET A 46 -9.97 6.78 -1.72
CA MET A 46 -8.64 7.40 -1.55
C MET A 46 -8.59 8.31 -0.32
N VAL A 47 -9.67 9.05 -0.07
CA VAL A 47 -9.74 9.90 1.13
C VAL A 47 -9.66 9.04 2.39
N ALA A 48 -10.40 7.94 2.42
CA ALA A 48 -10.39 7.05 3.58
C ALA A 48 -9.00 6.44 3.80
N GLU A 49 -8.34 6.01 2.72
CA GLU A 49 -7.00 5.44 2.80
C GLU A 49 -6.00 6.46 3.34
N ARG A 50 -6.01 7.67 2.81
CA ARG A 50 -5.07 8.72 3.21
C ARG A 50 -5.26 9.17 4.65
N GLY A 51 -6.45 9.04 5.18
CA GLY A 51 -6.75 9.46 6.53
C GLY A 51 -6.60 8.37 7.58
N SER A 52 -6.31 7.15 7.17
CA SER A 52 -6.25 6.03 8.11
C SER A 52 -5.00 5.18 7.90
N TRP A 53 -5.01 4.29 6.93
CA TRP A 53 -3.93 3.35 6.72
C TRP A 53 -2.61 4.04 6.35
N GLU A 54 -2.65 5.06 5.52
CA GLU A 54 -1.42 5.68 5.04
C GLU A 54 -0.55 6.24 6.16
N PRO A 55 -1.06 7.13 7.04
CA PRO A 55 -0.21 7.66 8.11
C PRO A 55 0.20 6.60 9.11
N TRP A 56 -0.65 5.61 9.37
CA TRP A 56 -0.32 4.56 10.32
C TRP A 56 0.79 3.66 9.79
N LEU A 57 0.71 3.26 8.52
CA LEU A 57 1.72 2.39 7.92
C LEU A 57 3.11 3.02 7.95
N LYS A 58 3.19 4.34 7.77
CA LYS A 58 4.48 5.02 7.74
C LYS A 58 5.26 4.88 9.05
N HIS A 59 4.60 4.55 10.13
CA HIS A 59 5.24 4.37 11.43
C HIS A 59 5.50 2.91 11.77
N GLN A 60 5.20 1.99 10.86
CA GLN A 60 5.37 0.57 11.17
C GLN A 60 6.76 0.08 10.82
N SER A 61 7.31 -0.72 11.73
CA SER A 61 8.60 -1.35 11.51
C SER A 61 8.55 -2.24 10.28
N GLY A 62 9.52 -2.10 9.39
CA GLY A 62 9.58 -2.94 8.20
C GLY A 62 8.75 -2.46 7.02
N PHE A 63 7.94 -1.42 7.20
CA PHE A 63 7.17 -0.87 6.08
C PHE A 63 8.10 -0.18 5.09
N LEU A 64 8.00 -0.54 3.81
CA LEU A 64 8.85 0.04 2.77
C LEU A 64 8.09 0.93 1.79
N GLY A 65 6.76 0.87 1.80
CA GLY A 65 5.96 1.66 0.89
C GLY A 65 4.80 0.86 0.36
N ARG A 66 3.86 1.55 -0.28
CA ARG A 66 2.71 0.86 -0.87
C ARG A 66 2.26 1.58 -2.12
N ASP A 67 1.57 0.83 -2.97
CA ASP A 67 0.96 1.35 -4.18
C ASP A 67 -0.51 0.96 -4.19
N LEU A 68 -1.35 1.88 -4.65
CA LEU A 68 -2.77 1.67 -4.80
C LEU A 68 -3.12 1.74 -6.27
N PHE A 69 -3.89 0.76 -6.73
CA PHE A 69 -4.35 0.70 -8.13
C PHE A 69 -5.85 0.48 -8.13
N TRP A 70 -6.48 0.81 -9.24
CA TRP A 70 -7.90 0.55 -9.39
C TRP A 70 -8.13 -0.13 -10.74
N ASP A 71 -8.91 -1.23 -10.71
CA ASP A 71 -9.20 -2.03 -11.89
C ASP A 71 -10.59 -1.66 -12.39
N PRO A 72 -10.69 -1.01 -13.56
CA PRO A 72 -12.00 -0.62 -14.09
C PRO A 72 -12.87 -1.79 -14.54
N ALA A 73 -12.24 -2.93 -14.84
CA ALA A 73 -13.01 -4.10 -15.29
C ALA A 73 -13.76 -4.76 -14.14
N THR A 74 -13.14 -4.84 -12.97
CA THR A 74 -13.74 -5.48 -11.81
C THR A 74 -14.25 -4.51 -10.78
N GLU A 75 -13.93 -3.21 -10.92
CA GLU A 75 -14.20 -2.18 -9.93
C GLU A 75 -13.65 -2.57 -8.58
N GLU A 76 -12.38 -2.93 -8.58
CA GLU A 76 -11.66 -3.29 -7.37
C GLU A 76 -10.43 -2.40 -7.21
N GLY A 77 -10.19 -2.00 -5.97
CA GLY A 77 -8.94 -1.35 -5.61
C GLY A 77 -7.94 -2.39 -5.18
N THR A 78 -6.71 -2.28 -5.65
CA THR A 78 -5.63 -3.20 -5.30
C THR A 78 -4.58 -2.45 -4.51
N LEU A 79 -4.19 -3.01 -3.37
CA LEU A 79 -3.13 -2.47 -2.54
C LEU A 79 -1.97 -3.46 -2.55
N LEU A 80 -0.79 -2.94 -2.85
CA LEU A 80 0.45 -3.72 -2.78
C LEU A 80 1.33 -3.05 -1.74
N ILE A 81 1.53 -3.70 -0.61
CA ILE A 81 2.25 -3.14 0.52
C ILE A 81 3.54 -3.91 0.71
N ARG A 82 4.66 -3.21 0.59
CA ARG A 82 5.99 -3.84 0.63
C ARG A 82 6.53 -3.84 2.05
N TRP A 83 7.01 -5.01 2.49
CA TRP A 83 7.58 -5.20 3.82
C TRP A 83 8.99 -5.76 3.72
N SER A 84 9.90 -5.25 4.52
CA SER A 84 11.28 -5.75 4.58
C SER A 84 11.38 -7.03 5.37
N SER A 85 10.35 -7.37 6.15
CA SER A 85 10.34 -8.55 7.01
C SER A 85 8.92 -9.04 7.17
N ARG A 86 8.70 -10.31 6.83
CA ARG A 86 7.38 -10.90 7.05
C ARG A 86 7.07 -10.96 8.54
N GLU A 87 8.09 -11.17 9.36
CA GLU A 87 7.91 -11.21 10.80
C GLU A 87 7.44 -9.88 11.35
N ALA A 88 8.05 -8.77 10.88
CA ALA A 88 7.65 -7.45 11.33
C ALA A 88 6.18 -7.18 10.99
N TRP A 89 5.76 -7.55 9.77
CA TRP A 89 4.39 -7.39 9.35
C TRP A 89 3.44 -8.24 10.21
N LYS A 90 3.76 -9.52 10.35
CA LYS A 90 2.84 -10.45 11.04
C LYS A 90 2.82 -10.28 12.55
N SER A 91 3.76 -9.52 13.12
CA SER A 91 3.77 -9.31 14.56
C SER A 91 2.96 -8.09 15.00
N ILE A 92 2.37 -7.36 14.05
CA ILE A 92 1.52 -6.23 14.40
C ILE A 92 0.30 -6.76 15.16
N PRO A 93 0.00 -6.20 16.34
CA PRO A 93 -1.12 -6.71 17.14
C PRO A 93 -2.46 -6.58 16.40
N PRO A 94 -3.27 -7.63 16.38
CA PRO A 94 -4.58 -7.57 15.72
C PRO A 94 -5.46 -6.42 16.19
N ALA A 95 -5.40 -6.07 17.48
CA ALA A 95 -6.21 -4.97 18.02
C ALA A 95 -5.82 -3.64 17.38
N GLU A 96 -4.54 -3.46 17.04
CA GLU A 96 -4.10 -2.24 16.41
C GLU A 96 -4.62 -2.16 14.97
N VAL A 97 -4.56 -3.28 14.26
CA VAL A 97 -5.10 -3.36 12.90
C VAL A 97 -6.58 -3.05 12.89
N GLU A 98 -7.32 -3.62 13.86
CA GLU A 98 -8.75 -3.38 13.96
C GLU A 98 -9.08 -1.92 14.22
N ARG A 99 -8.26 -1.25 15.03
CA ARG A 99 -8.48 0.16 15.34
C ARG A 99 -8.31 1.03 14.09
N VAL A 100 -7.28 0.74 13.29
CA VAL A 100 -7.05 1.51 12.07
C VAL A 100 -8.15 1.21 11.05
N GLN A 101 -8.57 -0.05 10.95
CA GLN A 101 -9.66 -0.42 10.06
C GLN A 101 -10.95 0.30 10.44
N ALA A 102 -11.24 0.42 11.74
CA ALA A 102 -12.42 1.14 12.19
C ALA A 102 -12.38 2.61 11.76
N ARG A 103 -11.20 3.22 11.83
CA ARG A 103 -11.04 4.60 11.37
C ARG A 103 -11.25 4.70 9.86
N PHE A 104 -10.72 3.73 9.10
CA PHE A 104 -10.94 3.68 7.65
C PHE A 104 -12.43 3.64 7.34
N GLU A 105 -13.16 2.74 8.01
CA GLU A 105 -14.60 2.58 7.76
C GLU A 105 -15.38 3.83 8.13
N MET A 106 -14.99 4.49 9.21
CA MET A 106 -15.63 5.74 9.60
C MET A 106 -15.48 6.80 8.51
N LEU A 107 -14.25 6.97 8.03
CA LEU A 107 -13.98 7.95 6.97
C LEU A 107 -14.69 7.57 5.67
N ALA A 108 -14.70 6.28 5.35
CA ALA A 108 -15.37 5.79 4.15
C ALA A 108 -16.87 6.05 4.22
N CYS A 109 -17.48 5.83 5.39
CA CYS A 109 -18.90 6.13 5.57
C CYS A 109 -19.19 7.62 5.44
N GLU A 110 -18.31 8.46 6.00
CA GLU A 110 -18.48 9.90 5.88
C GLU A 110 -18.46 10.35 4.42
N GLN A 111 -17.55 9.76 3.64
CA GLN A 111 -17.40 10.15 2.24
C GLN A 111 -18.52 9.63 1.35
N THR A 112 -18.94 8.38 1.56
CA THR A 112 -19.93 7.76 0.68
C THR A 112 -21.36 8.03 1.10
N GLY A 113 -21.57 8.46 2.34
CA GLY A 113 -22.92 8.64 2.88
C GLY A 113 -23.54 7.36 3.40
N GLN A 114 -22.78 6.24 3.40
CA GLN A 114 -23.26 5.00 3.99
C GLN A 114 -23.27 5.13 5.50
N ASN A 115 -24.35 4.67 6.14
CA ASN A 115 -24.54 4.92 7.57
C ASN A 115 -23.66 4.03 8.46
N GLN A 116 -23.37 2.82 8.03
CA GLN A 116 -22.59 1.89 8.83
C GLN A 116 -21.98 0.81 7.95
N GLY A 117 -21.08 0.02 8.53
CA GLY A 117 -20.42 -1.05 7.80
C GLY A 117 -19.22 -0.56 7.05
N ASN A 118 -18.72 -1.40 6.14
CA ASN A 118 -17.55 -1.07 5.34
C ASN A 118 -17.99 -0.84 3.89
N PRO A 119 -17.95 0.42 3.39
CA PRO A 119 -18.30 0.68 2.00
C PRO A 119 -17.37 0.01 0.99
N PHE A 120 -16.17 -0.38 1.40
CA PHE A 120 -15.16 -0.97 0.51
C PHE A 120 -14.69 -2.31 1.06
N PRO A 121 -15.55 -3.33 1.00
CA PRO A 121 -15.22 -4.62 1.62
C PRO A 121 -14.07 -5.32 0.94
N LEU A 122 -13.30 -6.05 1.74
CA LEU A 122 -12.19 -6.85 1.26
C LEU A 122 -12.72 -8.03 0.47
N VAL A 123 -12.19 -8.24 -0.75
CA VAL A 123 -12.60 -9.37 -1.60
C VAL A 123 -11.46 -10.35 -1.81
N PHE A 124 -10.22 -9.98 -1.47
CA PHE A 124 -9.07 -10.87 -1.61
C PHE A 124 -7.95 -10.40 -0.71
N GLU A 125 -7.25 -11.34 -0.08
CA GLU A 125 -5.99 -11.03 0.59
C GLU A 125 -5.00 -12.16 0.38
N GLY A 126 -3.74 -11.81 0.20
CA GLY A 126 -2.70 -12.79 -0.08
C GLY A 126 -1.33 -12.16 0.02
N GLU A 127 -0.32 -12.92 -0.39
CA GLU A 127 1.07 -12.52 -0.34
C GLU A 127 1.72 -12.78 -1.68
N LEU A 128 2.59 -11.85 -2.07
CA LEU A 128 3.43 -12.02 -3.26
C LEU A 128 4.87 -12.04 -2.80
N LEU A 129 5.66 -12.95 -3.38
CA LEU A 129 7.08 -13.07 -3.02
C LEU A 129 7.94 -12.57 -4.18
N PRO A 130 8.87 -11.66 -3.92
CA PRO A 130 9.78 -11.19 -4.98
C PRO A 130 10.62 -12.35 -5.50
N GLN A 131 10.92 -12.32 -6.80
CA GLN A 131 11.73 -13.34 -7.45
C GLN A 131 13.11 -12.81 -7.82
#